data_1d0f74d8c0e20885a53dbe0c0a1ae5ee
#
_entry.id   1d0f74d8c0e20885a53dbe0c0a1ae5ee
#
_cell.length_a   1.000
_cell.length_b   1.000
_cell.length_c   1.000
_cell.angle_alpha   90.00
_cell.angle_beta   90.00
_cell.angle_gamma   90.00
#
_symmetry.space_group_name_H-M   'P 1'
#
loop_
_entity.id
_entity.type
_entity.pdbx_description
1 polymer ?
#
loop_
_entity_poly.entity_id
_entity_poly.type
_entity_poly.pdbx_seq_one_letter_code
_entity_poly.pdbx_strand_id
1 'polypeptide(L)'
;MLVSIYRYNPETDAKPAMQDIEVDIPAGKDLMVLDVLALAKEKDSSIAYRRSCREGVCGSDGMNINGRNGLACITPISEAVKPGGKLALRPLPGLPVVRDLVVDMEIFYKQFEKVKPYLINDDPTPATERLQSPQQREKLDGLYECILCACCSTSCPSFWWNPDKFIGPAGLLQAYRFLADSRDTAASERLAGLKDPFSVFRCRGIMNCVAVCPKGL
;
A
#
# COMPACT_ATOMS: atom_id res chain seq x y z
N MET A 1 16.68 -11.49 -18.94
CA MET A 1 15.73 -10.37 -18.82
C MET A 1 16.43 -9.21 -18.15
N LEU A 2 16.26 -7.98 -18.65
CA LEU A 2 16.86 -6.79 -18.04
C LEU A 2 15.94 -6.23 -16.94
N VAL A 3 16.48 -6.05 -15.73
CA VAL A 3 15.79 -5.52 -14.57
C VAL A 3 16.50 -4.21 -14.16
N SER A 4 15.76 -3.11 -14.14
CA SER A 4 16.25 -1.80 -13.72
C SER A 4 15.73 -1.49 -12.33
N ILE A 5 16.61 -1.43 -11.35
CA ILE A 5 16.28 -1.25 -9.95
C ILE A 5 16.73 0.12 -9.49
N TYR A 6 15.83 0.85 -8.84
CA TYR A 6 16.20 2.11 -8.15
C TYR A 6 17.13 1.79 -6.98
N ARG A 7 18.28 2.46 -6.97
CA ARG A 7 19.31 2.32 -5.95
C ARG A 7 19.56 3.65 -5.27
N TYR A 8 19.54 3.63 -3.96
CA TYR A 8 19.86 4.77 -3.14
C TYR A 8 20.16 4.36 -1.70
N ASN A 9 21.30 4.75 -1.21
CA ASN A 9 21.65 4.69 0.20
C ASN A 9 21.93 6.13 0.69
N PRO A 10 21.08 6.73 1.54
CA PRO A 10 21.23 8.12 1.98
C PRO A 10 22.52 8.39 2.76
N GLU A 11 23.19 7.34 3.27
CA GLU A 11 24.46 7.49 4.01
C GLU A 11 25.67 7.64 3.07
N THR A 12 25.58 7.12 1.85
CA THR A 12 26.75 7.05 0.93
C THR A 12 26.52 7.73 -0.41
N ASP A 13 25.26 7.86 -0.85
CA ASP A 13 24.94 8.27 -2.20
C ASP A 13 24.49 9.74 -2.23
N ALA A 14 25.11 10.55 -3.07
CA ALA A 14 24.70 11.94 -3.26
C ALA A 14 23.34 12.08 -3.95
N LYS A 15 22.94 11.09 -4.77
CA LYS A 15 21.67 11.05 -5.50
C LYS A 15 21.30 9.62 -5.89
N PRO A 16 20.00 9.33 -6.05
CA PRO A 16 19.57 8.02 -6.53
C PRO A 16 19.98 7.76 -7.99
N ALA A 17 20.13 6.48 -8.32
CA ALA A 17 20.40 6.00 -9.67
C ALA A 17 19.54 4.78 -10.01
N MET A 18 19.45 4.46 -11.30
CA MET A 18 18.88 3.18 -11.75
C MET A 18 20.02 2.23 -12.09
N GLN A 19 20.04 1.05 -11.48
CA GLN A 19 20.97 -0.02 -11.78
C GLN A 19 20.29 -1.06 -12.66
N ASP A 20 20.89 -1.35 -13.79
CA ASP A 20 20.43 -2.40 -14.70
C ASP A 20 21.15 -3.71 -14.37
N ILE A 21 20.39 -4.77 -14.13
CA ILE A 21 20.88 -6.12 -13.81
C ILE A 21 20.24 -7.10 -14.78
N GLU A 22 21.05 -7.91 -15.43
CA GLU A 22 20.57 -8.98 -16.29
C GLU A 22 20.27 -10.23 -15.45
N VAL A 23 19.02 -10.73 -15.54
CA VAL A 23 18.53 -11.88 -14.77
C VAL A 23 18.10 -12.99 -15.72
N ASP A 24 18.52 -14.21 -15.45
CA ASP A 24 18.16 -15.38 -16.23
C ASP A 24 16.81 -15.93 -15.75
N ILE A 25 15.78 -15.82 -16.59
CA ILE A 25 14.46 -16.36 -16.30
C ILE A 25 14.37 -17.77 -16.88
N PRO A 26 14.04 -18.79 -16.07
CA PRO A 26 13.85 -20.16 -16.57
C PRO A 26 12.77 -20.21 -17.66
N ALA A 27 13.10 -20.87 -18.77
CA ALA A 27 12.17 -20.99 -19.90
C ALA A 27 10.84 -21.64 -19.48
N GLY A 28 9.73 -21.07 -19.98
CA GLY A 28 8.37 -21.58 -19.72
C GLY A 28 7.81 -21.30 -18.33
N LYS A 29 8.49 -20.52 -17.49
CA LYS A 29 7.98 -20.08 -16.17
C LYS A 29 7.57 -18.62 -16.21
N ASP A 30 6.37 -18.35 -15.73
CA ASP A 30 5.92 -16.99 -15.42
C ASP A 30 6.19 -16.70 -13.94
N LEU A 31 7.33 -16.06 -13.67
CA LEU A 31 7.75 -15.72 -12.32
C LEU A 31 7.01 -14.47 -11.82
N MET A 32 6.85 -14.35 -10.50
CA MET A 32 6.43 -13.08 -9.89
C MET A 32 7.59 -12.07 -9.87
N VAL A 33 7.26 -10.80 -9.86
CA VAL A 33 8.26 -9.73 -9.73
C VAL A 33 9.16 -9.93 -8.51
N LEU A 34 8.63 -10.46 -7.41
CA LEU A 34 9.40 -10.76 -6.20
C LEU A 34 10.46 -11.86 -6.45
N ASP A 35 10.14 -12.86 -7.26
CA ASP A 35 11.11 -13.94 -7.60
C ASP A 35 12.24 -13.37 -8.45
N VAL A 36 11.92 -12.50 -9.40
CA VAL A 36 12.92 -11.79 -10.22
C VAL A 36 13.82 -10.90 -9.36
N LEU A 37 13.25 -10.22 -8.34
CA LEU A 37 14.04 -9.46 -7.35
C LEU A 37 14.97 -10.37 -6.53
N ALA A 38 14.52 -11.56 -6.17
CA ALA A 38 15.36 -12.52 -5.46
C ALA A 38 16.55 -12.97 -6.33
N LEU A 39 16.32 -13.28 -7.60
CA LEU A 39 17.39 -13.61 -8.57
C LEU A 39 18.35 -12.42 -8.79
N ALA A 40 17.84 -11.19 -8.85
CA ALA A 40 18.69 -10.00 -8.94
C ALA A 40 19.55 -9.81 -7.68
N LYS A 41 18.98 -10.11 -6.51
CA LYS A 41 19.71 -10.03 -5.23
C LYS A 41 20.78 -11.12 -5.08
N GLU A 42 20.65 -12.26 -5.74
CA GLU A 42 21.72 -13.28 -5.82
C GLU A 42 22.95 -12.73 -6.58
N LYS A 43 22.73 -11.88 -7.59
CA LYS A 43 23.81 -11.20 -8.34
C LYS A 43 24.38 -10.00 -7.60
N ASP A 44 23.54 -9.25 -6.88
CA ASP A 44 23.95 -8.11 -6.05
C ASP A 44 23.25 -8.14 -4.68
N SER A 45 23.91 -8.69 -3.68
CA SER A 45 23.40 -8.88 -2.32
C SER A 45 23.04 -7.56 -1.60
N SER A 46 23.54 -6.42 -2.10
CA SER A 46 23.31 -5.10 -1.50
C SER A 46 21.90 -4.53 -1.76
N ILE A 47 21.13 -5.10 -2.72
CA ILE A 47 19.78 -4.65 -3.04
C ILE A 47 18.86 -4.79 -1.82
N ALA A 48 18.22 -3.68 -1.42
CA ALA A 48 17.32 -3.64 -0.28
C ALA A 48 15.84 -3.58 -0.73
N TYR A 49 15.04 -4.51 -0.23
CA TYR A 49 13.58 -4.52 -0.36
C TYR A 49 12.95 -5.29 0.79
N ARG A 50 11.65 -5.05 1.02
CA ARG A 50 10.88 -5.77 2.05
C ARG A 50 10.15 -6.94 1.43
N ARG A 51 10.03 -8.03 2.18
CA ARG A 51 9.21 -9.21 1.84
C ARG A 51 8.84 -9.97 3.11
N SER A 52 7.69 -10.66 3.09
CA SER A 52 7.28 -11.54 4.19
C SER A 52 6.43 -12.71 3.65
N CYS A 53 5.10 -12.55 3.56
CA CYS A 53 4.16 -13.66 3.28
C CYS A 53 4.30 -14.27 1.87
N ARG A 54 4.65 -13.48 0.85
CA ARG A 54 4.76 -13.87 -0.57
C ARG A 54 3.43 -14.26 -1.25
N GLU A 55 2.29 -13.92 -0.64
CA GLU A 55 0.95 -14.31 -1.09
C GLU A 55 -0.06 -13.16 -1.06
N GLY A 56 0.41 -11.91 -1.08
CA GLY A 56 -0.46 -10.72 -1.17
C GLY A 56 -1.24 -10.39 0.10
N VAL A 57 -0.78 -10.82 1.30
CA VAL A 57 -1.48 -10.61 2.56
C VAL A 57 -0.79 -9.58 3.45
N CYS A 58 0.55 -9.55 3.51
CA CYS A 58 1.26 -8.67 4.44
C CYS A 58 1.49 -7.24 3.91
N GLY A 59 1.41 -7.01 2.60
CA GLY A 59 1.63 -5.71 1.97
C GLY A 59 3.06 -5.17 2.01
N SER A 60 4.03 -5.92 2.58
CA SER A 60 5.38 -5.41 2.82
C SER A 60 6.22 -5.16 1.56
N ASP A 61 5.91 -5.85 0.47
CA ASP A 61 6.59 -5.79 -0.82
C ASP A 61 5.91 -4.83 -1.83
N GLY A 62 5.13 -3.88 -1.31
CA GLY A 62 4.55 -2.80 -2.08
C GLY A 62 5.63 -1.92 -2.72
N MET A 63 5.58 -1.75 -4.04
CA MET A 63 6.53 -0.94 -4.80
C MET A 63 5.92 -0.42 -6.11
N ASN A 64 6.63 0.43 -6.81
CA ASN A 64 6.25 0.87 -8.15
C ASN A 64 6.89 -0.05 -9.20
N ILE A 65 6.06 -0.74 -9.94
CA ILE A 65 6.42 -1.72 -10.97
C ILE A 65 6.04 -1.12 -12.33
N ASN A 66 7.02 -0.79 -13.16
CA ASN A 66 6.83 -0.15 -14.48
C ASN A 66 5.84 1.03 -14.47
N GLY A 67 5.91 1.88 -13.42
CA GLY A 67 5.08 3.08 -13.30
C GLY A 67 3.75 2.86 -12.54
N ARG A 68 3.36 1.62 -12.22
CA ARG A 68 2.16 1.27 -11.46
C ARG A 68 2.52 0.73 -10.09
N ASN A 69 1.86 1.20 -9.04
CA ASN A 69 2.05 0.63 -7.71
C ASN A 69 1.36 -0.75 -7.60
N GLY A 70 2.02 -1.68 -6.94
CA GLY A 70 1.52 -3.05 -6.77
C GLY A 70 2.36 -3.83 -5.77
N LEU A 71 1.98 -5.09 -5.53
CA LEU A 71 2.75 -6.02 -4.72
C LEU A 71 3.62 -6.90 -5.63
N ALA A 72 4.90 -6.96 -5.34
CA ALA A 72 5.85 -7.74 -6.14
C ALA A 72 5.57 -9.25 -6.07
N CYS A 73 5.01 -9.74 -4.97
CA CYS A 73 4.77 -11.18 -4.76
C CYS A 73 3.59 -11.76 -5.53
N ILE A 74 2.66 -10.92 -6.00
CA ILE A 74 1.46 -11.36 -6.75
C ILE A 74 1.35 -10.71 -8.13
N THR A 75 2.37 -10.01 -8.58
CA THR A 75 2.42 -9.42 -9.93
C THR A 75 3.27 -10.30 -10.84
N PRO A 76 2.66 -11.03 -11.81
CA PRO A 76 3.40 -11.82 -12.78
C PRO A 76 4.24 -10.95 -13.72
N ILE A 77 5.40 -11.43 -14.13
CA ILE A 77 6.24 -10.68 -15.08
C ILE A 77 5.59 -10.54 -16.46
N SER A 78 4.76 -11.49 -16.87
CA SER A 78 3.98 -11.42 -18.11
C SER A 78 3.00 -10.26 -18.15
N GLU A 79 2.45 -9.85 -16.99
CA GLU A 79 1.59 -8.68 -16.85
C GLU A 79 2.39 -7.38 -16.68
N ALA A 80 3.53 -7.46 -15.98
CA ALA A 80 4.36 -6.30 -15.69
C ALA A 80 5.18 -5.81 -16.89
N VAL A 81 5.60 -6.72 -17.78
CA VAL A 81 6.57 -6.44 -18.84
C VAL A 81 6.07 -6.96 -20.19
N LYS A 82 6.02 -6.09 -21.19
CA LYS A 82 5.74 -6.48 -22.58
C LYS A 82 6.90 -7.34 -23.13
N PRO A 83 6.65 -8.25 -24.09
CA PRO A 83 7.70 -9.04 -24.73
C PRO A 83 8.88 -8.17 -25.21
N GLY A 84 10.10 -8.55 -24.82
CA GLY A 84 11.32 -7.78 -25.11
C GLY A 84 11.50 -6.49 -24.29
N GLY A 85 10.59 -6.20 -23.36
CA GLY A 85 10.65 -5.03 -22.48
C GLY A 85 11.58 -5.22 -21.26
N LYS A 86 11.71 -4.16 -20.49
CA LYS A 86 12.52 -4.08 -19.28
C LYS A 86 11.60 -3.98 -18.06
N LEU A 87 11.94 -4.66 -16.98
CA LEU A 87 11.29 -4.51 -15.68
C LEU A 87 11.95 -3.35 -14.92
N ALA A 88 11.22 -2.28 -14.68
CA ALA A 88 11.69 -1.15 -13.89
C ALA A 88 11.00 -1.13 -12.51
N LEU A 89 11.81 -1.20 -11.45
CA LEU A 89 11.35 -1.24 -10.07
C LEU A 89 11.82 0.00 -9.32
N ARG A 90 10.87 0.68 -8.67
CA ARG A 90 11.11 1.90 -7.89
C ARG A 90 10.41 1.79 -6.53
N PRO A 91 10.84 2.53 -5.51
CA PRO A 91 10.09 2.62 -4.25
C PRO A 91 8.70 3.23 -4.49
N LEU A 92 7.78 3.03 -3.54
CA LEU A 92 6.49 3.69 -3.53
C LEU A 92 6.69 5.22 -3.56
N PRO A 93 6.06 5.94 -4.50
CA PRO A 93 6.29 7.38 -4.66
C PRO A 93 5.69 8.20 -3.52
N GLY A 94 6.30 9.35 -3.21
CA GLY A 94 5.79 10.30 -2.20
C GLY A 94 6.08 9.92 -0.75
N LEU A 95 6.81 8.84 -0.49
CA LEU A 95 7.34 8.49 0.82
C LEU A 95 8.88 8.62 0.83
N PRO A 96 9.49 9.01 1.96
CA PRO A 96 10.96 9.06 2.07
C PRO A 96 11.58 7.68 1.82
N VAL A 97 12.67 7.64 1.07
CA VAL A 97 13.41 6.40 0.83
C VAL A 97 14.38 6.15 1.96
N VAL A 98 14.25 5.00 2.61
CA VAL A 98 15.21 4.51 3.63
C VAL A 98 16.44 3.92 2.92
N ARG A 99 16.19 3.03 1.95
CA ARG A 99 17.24 2.44 1.11
C ARG A 99 16.61 1.71 -0.09
N ASP A 100 17.08 1.97 -1.30
CA ASP A 100 16.62 1.34 -2.55
C ASP A 100 15.10 1.33 -2.69
N LEU A 101 14.46 0.16 -2.58
CA LEU A 101 13.00 -0.02 -2.68
C LEU A 101 12.28 0.09 -1.32
N VAL A 102 13.02 0.33 -0.23
CA VAL A 102 12.48 0.45 1.12
C VAL A 102 12.14 1.90 1.43
N VAL A 103 10.89 2.16 1.77
CA VAL A 103 10.39 3.49 2.15
C VAL A 103 10.05 3.57 3.63
N ASP A 104 10.09 4.80 4.17
CA ASP A 104 9.59 5.10 5.50
C ASP A 104 8.06 5.23 5.45
N MET A 105 7.38 4.45 6.27
CA MET A 105 5.93 4.38 6.34
C MET A 105 5.33 5.26 7.47
N GLU A 106 6.16 5.98 8.20
CA GLU A 106 5.71 6.71 9.40
C GLU A 106 4.57 7.69 9.09
N ILE A 107 4.71 8.49 8.03
CA ILE A 107 3.67 9.46 7.65
C ILE A 107 2.37 8.78 7.22
N PHE A 108 2.44 7.63 6.58
CA PHE A 108 1.28 6.84 6.22
C PHE A 108 0.53 6.32 7.46
N TYR A 109 1.25 5.79 8.44
CA TYR A 109 0.66 5.30 9.69
C TYR A 109 0.13 6.44 10.57
N LYS A 110 0.79 7.60 10.60
CA LYS A 110 0.26 8.81 11.28
C LYS A 110 -1.10 9.23 10.72
N GLN A 111 -1.30 9.17 9.40
CA GLN A 111 -2.60 9.45 8.79
C GLN A 111 -3.64 8.36 9.11
N PHE A 112 -3.23 7.11 9.15
CA PHE A 112 -4.08 5.99 9.55
C PHE A 112 -4.55 6.11 11.00
N GLU A 113 -3.67 6.47 11.92
CA GLU A 113 -4.00 6.64 13.35
C GLU A 113 -5.01 7.77 13.62
N LYS A 114 -4.99 8.83 12.80
CA LYS A 114 -5.94 9.97 12.93
C LYS A 114 -7.40 9.54 12.84
N VAL A 115 -7.71 8.47 12.13
CA VAL A 115 -9.08 7.98 11.96
C VAL A 115 -9.52 7.03 13.06
N LYS A 116 -8.69 6.82 14.10
CA LYS A 116 -8.97 5.88 15.22
C LYS A 116 -9.42 4.51 14.69
N PRO A 117 -8.51 3.75 14.03
CA PRO A 117 -8.88 2.54 13.29
C PRO A 117 -9.09 1.33 14.22
N TYR A 118 -9.96 1.49 15.20
CA TYR A 118 -10.39 0.47 16.16
C TYR A 118 -11.85 0.73 16.58
N LEU A 119 -12.53 -0.31 17.02
CA LEU A 119 -13.92 -0.24 17.47
C LEU A 119 -14.01 0.62 18.75
N ILE A 120 -14.89 1.59 18.76
CA ILE A 120 -15.24 2.40 19.92
C ILE A 120 -16.69 2.10 20.27
N ASN A 121 -16.92 1.63 21.50
CA ASN A 121 -18.26 1.37 22.01
C ASN A 121 -18.28 1.56 23.53
N ASP A 122 -19.00 2.58 23.98
CA ASP A 122 -19.12 2.96 25.38
C ASP A 122 -20.32 2.31 26.10
N ASP A 123 -21.13 1.52 25.35
CA ASP A 123 -22.23 0.76 25.96
C ASP A 123 -21.70 -0.32 26.89
N PRO A 124 -22.45 -0.71 27.92
CA PRO A 124 -22.08 -1.79 28.83
C PRO A 124 -21.67 -3.06 28.07
N THR A 125 -20.60 -3.71 28.51
CA THR A 125 -20.14 -4.96 27.90
C THR A 125 -21.21 -6.03 28.06
N PRO A 126 -21.73 -6.64 26.95
CA PRO A 126 -22.69 -7.72 27.05
C PRO A 126 -22.07 -8.98 27.66
N ALA A 127 -22.91 -9.88 28.16
CA ALA A 127 -22.48 -11.15 28.80
C ALA A 127 -21.74 -12.07 27.81
N THR A 128 -21.99 -11.93 26.51
CA THR A 128 -21.34 -12.70 25.45
C THR A 128 -20.61 -11.75 24.50
N GLU A 129 -21.07 -11.60 23.29
CA GLU A 129 -20.47 -10.76 22.23
C GLU A 129 -21.44 -9.70 21.72
N ARG A 130 -20.93 -8.64 21.08
CA ARG A 130 -21.74 -7.64 20.40
C ARG A 130 -22.20 -8.23 19.06
N LEU A 131 -23.47 -8.62 18.99
CA LEU A 131 -24.04 -9.29 17.82
C LEU A 131 -24.19 -8.33 16.61
N GLN A 132 -24.01 -8.89 15.42
CA GLN A 132 -24.34 -8.26 14.14
C GLN A 132 -25.24 -9.19 13.32
N SER A 133 -26.22 -8.62 12.62
CA SER A 133 -26.95 -9.39 11.61
C SER A 133 -26.08 -9.64 10.37
N PRO A 134 -26.39 -10.65 9.53
CA PRO A 134 -25.68 -10.86 8.26
C PRO A 134 -25.67 -9.59 7.39
N GLN A 135 -26.77 -8.83 7.33
CA GLN A 135 -26.89 -7.59 6.56
C GLN A 135 -26.02 -6.45 7.11
N GLN A 136 -25.83 -6.39 8.43
CA GLN A 136 -24.89 -5.45 9.05
C GLN A 136 -23.44 -5.84 8.77
N ARG A 137 -23.13 -7.14 8.81
CA ARG A 137 -21.81 -7.66 8.53
C ARG A 137 -21.41 -7.45 7.05
N GLU A 138 -22.34 -7.65 6.13
CA GLU A 138 -22.14 -7.45 4.69
C GLU A 138 -21.65 -6.03 4.35
N LYS A 139 -22.07 -5.01 5.10
CA LYS A 139 -21.60 -3.62 4.92
C LYS A 139 -20.11 -3.43 5.17
N LEU A 140 -19.46 -4.37 5.84
CA LEU A 140 -18.03 -4.34 6.14
C LEU A 140 -17.20 -5.11 5.11
N ASP A 141 -17.82 -5.85 4.19
CA ASP A 141 -17.11 -6.59 3.16
C ASP A 141 -16.33 -5.62 2.25
N GLY A 142 -15.09 -5.98 1.95
CA GLY A 142 -14.12 -5.10 1.29
C GLY A 142 -13.42 -4.11 2.24
N LEU A 143 -14.03 -3.66 3.32
CA LEU A 143 -13.46 -2.63 4.19
C LEU A 143 -12.37 -3.17 5.13
N TYR A 144 -12.61 -4.36 5.72
CA TYR A 144 -11.65 -4.98 6.65
C TYR A 144 -10.49 -5.71 5.95
N GLU A 145 -10.58 -5.91 4.64
CA GLU A 145 -9.60 -6.64 3.84
C GLU A 145 -8.36 -5.80 3.48
N CYS A 146 -8.36 -4.52 3.84
CA CYS A 146 -7.22 -3.64 3.62
C CYS A 146 -5.98 -4.14 4.37
N ILE A 147 -4.88 -4.36 3.63
CA ILE A 147 -3.60 -4.87 4.14
C ILE A 147 -2.58 -3.76 4.44
N LEU A 148 -2.98 -2.50 4.39
CA LEU A 148 -2.13 -1.33 4.69
C LEU A 148 -0.82 -1.27 3.87
N CYS A 149 -0.83 -1.74 2.63
CA CYS A 149 0.34 -1.76 1.75
C CYS A 149 0.75 -0.39 1.20
N ALA A 150 -0.04 0.64 1.42
CA ALA A 150 0.14 2.02 0.94
C ALA A 150 0.13 2.23 -0.58
N CYS A 151 -0.07 1.22 -1.43
CA CYS A 151 -0.13 1.38 -2.88
C CYS A 151 -1.14 2.44 -3.33
N CYS A 152 -2.32 2.49 -2.69
CA CYS A 152 -3.37 3.47 -2.96
C CYS A 152 -2.98 4.90 -2.56
N SER A 153 -2.49 5.12 -1.36
CA SER A 153 -2.10 6.44 -0.85
C SER A 153 -0.94 7.02 -1.66
N THR A 154 0.05 6.19 -1.96
CA THR A 154 1.23 6.59 -2.74
C THR A 154 0.96 6.73 -4.26
N SER A 155 -0.22 6.36 -4.75
CA SER A 155 -0.67 6.65 -6.12
C SER A 155 -1.58 7.88 -6.22
N CYS A 156 -1.93 8.50 -5.09
CA CYS A 156 -2.87 9.59 -5.02
C CYS A 156 -2.16 10.95 -5.10
N PRO A 157 -2.41 11.79 -6.15
CA PRO A 157 -1.81 13.11 -6.23
C PRO A 157 -2.14 14.01 -5.04
N SER A 158 -3.35 13.92 -4.49
CA SER A 158 -3.73 14.69 -3.30
C SER A 158 -2.90 14.32 -2.07
N PHE A 159 -2.48 13.05 -1.95
CA PHE A 159 -1.57 12.60 -0.91
C PHE A 159 -0.15 13.12 -1.14
N TRP A 160 0.35 13.11 -2.38
CA TRP A 160 1.68 13.67 -2.69
C TRP A 160 1.81 15.14 -2.34
N TRP A 161 0.75 15.93 -2.56
CA TRP A 161 0.76 17.37 -2.27
C TRP A 161 0.65 17.72 -0.79
N ASN A 162 -0.03 16.89 -0.01
CA ASN A 162 -0.28 17.14 1.41
C ASN A 162 -0.19 15.84 2.24
N PRO A 163 0.95 15.15 2.26
CA PRO A 163 1.09 13.86 2.94
C PRO A 163 0.97 13.98 4.46
N ASP A 164 1.26 15.15 5.01
CA ASP A 164 1.16 15.50 6.43
C ASP A 164 -0.28 15.81 6.90
N LYS A 165 -1.19 16.13 5.98
CA LYS A 165 -2.54 16.62 6.29
C LYS A 165 -3.65 15.71 5.76
N PHE A 166 -3.55 15.27 4.51
CA PHE A 166 -4.55 14.40 3.89
C PHE A 166 -4.43 12.98 4.41
N ILE A 167 -5.52 12.46 4.97
CA ILE A 167 -5.54 11.09 5.54
C ILE A 167 -5.33 9.99 4.48
N GLY A 168 -5.45 10.33 3.22
CA GLY A 168 -5.24 9.40 2.11
C GLY A 168 -6.35 8.38 1.90
N PRO A 169 -6.33 7.65 0.77
CA PRO A 169 -7.36 6.65 0.45
C PRO A 169 -7.48 5.56 1.50
N ALA A 170 -6.37 5.05 2.04
CA ALA A 170 -6.41 4.02 3.09
C ALA A 170 -7.05 4.55 4.38
N GLY A 171 -6.75 5.80 4.76
CA GLY A 171 -7.38 6.45 5.91
C GLY A 171 -8.88 6.65 5.71
N LEU A 172 -9.31 7.07 4.50
CA LEU A 172 -10.74 7.20 4.15
C LEU A 172 -11.48 5.87 4.23
N LEU A 173 -10.89 4.79 3.70
CA LEU A 173 -11.46 3.45 3.77
C LEU A 173 -11.60 2.98 5.22
N GLN A 174 -10.57 3.16 6.04
CA GLN A 174 -10.60 2.77 7.45
C GLN A 174 -11.56 3.64 8.29
N ALA A 175 -11.69 4.93 7.99
CA ALA A 175 -12.70 5.77 8.62
C ALA A 175 -14.11 5.24 8.31
N TYR A 176 -14.39 4.93 7.06
CA TYR A 176 -15.70 4.41 6.65
C TYR A 176 -15.97 3.02 7.26
N ARG A 177 -14.96 2.16 7.38
CA ARG A 177 -15.09 0.84 8.02
C ARG A 177 -15.76 0.93 9.39
N PHE A 178 -15.32 1.87 10.24
CA PHE A 178 -15.87 2.03 11.60
C PHE A 178 -17.15 2.86 11.63
N LEU A 179 -17.38 3.76 10.66
CA LEU A 179 -18.67 4.43 10.48
C LEU A 179 -19.78 3.48 10.02
N ALA A 180 -19.43 2.46 9.26
CA ALA A 180 -20.38 1.44 8.78
C ALA A 180 -20.60 0.29 9.78
N ASP A 181 -19.74 0.15 10.79
CA ASP A 181 -19.84 -0.92 11.79
C ASP A 181 -20.96 -0.61 12.79
N SER A 182 -22.02 -1.43 12.78
CA SER A 182 -23.18 -1.29 13.67
C SER A 182 -22.85 -1.41 15.16
N ARG A 183 -21.67 -1.88 15.51
CA ARG A 183 -21.20 -2.01 16.89
C ARG A 183 -20.44 -0.77 17.37
N ASP A 184 -20.07 0.15 16.47
CA ASP A 184 -19.36 1.39 16.81
C ASP A 184 -20.36 2.48 17.21
N THR A 185 -20.16 3.10 18.35
CA THR A 185 -21.05 4.15 18.89
C THR A 185 -20.47 5.57 18.72
N ALA A 186 -19.24 5.70 18.19
CA ALA A 186 -18.52 6.97 18.09
C ALA A 186 -18.69 7.72 16.75
N ALA A 187 -19.76 7.44 15.98
CA ALA A 187 -19.94 7.99 14.63
C ALA A 187 -19.86 9.54 14.60
N SER A 188 -20.48 10.23 15.58
CA SER A 188 -20.45 11.70 15.67
C SER A 188 -19.04 12.25 15.90
N GLU A 189 -18.26 11.60 16.76
CA GLU A 189 -16.87 11.96 17.05
C GLU A 189 -15.98 11.72 15.82
N ARG A 190 -16.13 10.58 15.17
CA ARG A 190 -15.40 10.24 13.93
C ARG A 190 -15.66 11.27 12.83
N LEU A 191 -16.93 11.60 12.59
CA LEU A 191 -17.30 12.62 11.59
C LEU A 191 -16.79 14.00 11.95
N ALA A 192 -16.79 14.38 13.24
CA ALA A 192 -16.22 15.65 13.68
C ALA A 192 -14.71 15.73 13.37
N GLY A 193 -13.98 14.66 13.57
CA GLY A 193 -12.54 14.54 13.24
C GLY A 193 -12.21 14.60 11.75
N LEU A 194 -13.20 14.48 10.86
CA LEU A 194 -13.02 14.49 9.40
C LEU A 194 -13.45 15.78 8.73
N LYS A 195 -13.92 16.79 9.49
CA LYS A 195 -14.50 18.03 8.94
C LYS A 195 -13.49 19.03 8.38
N ASP A 196 -12.21 18.88 8.68
CA ASP A 196 -11.21 19.83 8.20
C ASP A 196 -11.03 19.74 6.66
N PRO A 197 -10.56 20.83 6.01
CA PRO A 197 -10.44 20.87 4.54
C PRO A 197 -9.45 19.86 3.94
N PHE A 198 -8.56 19.32 4.75
CA PHE A 198 -7.50 18.41 4.31
C PHE A 198 -7.80 16.93 4.60
N SER A 199 -8.84 16.61 5.38
CA SER A 199 -9.27 15.22 5.57
C SER A 199 -10.10 14.73 4.37
N VAL A 200 -11.41 14.54 4.52
CA VAL A 200 -12.29 14.02 3.44
C VAL A 200 -12.28 14.92 2.21
N PHE A 201 -12.39 16.24 2.38
CA PHE A 201 -12.57 17.20 1.28
C PHE A 201 -11.33 17.37 0.38
N ARG A 202 -10.19 16.81 0.75
CA ARG A 202 -9.00 16.79 -0.11
C ARG A 202 -9.07 15.71 -1.19
N CYS A 203 -9.95 14.74 -1.08
CA CYS A 203 -10.20 13.77 -2.15
C CYS A 203 -10.78 14.47 -3.38
N ARG A 204 -10.23 14.19 -4.57
CA ARG A 204 -10.64 14.77 -5.85
C ARG A 204 -11.28 13.74 -6.78
N GLY A 205 -11.56 12.53 -6.30
CA GLY A 205 -12.19 11.48 -7.10
C GLY A 205 -11.35 11.00 -8.29
N ILE A 206 -10.00 11.08 -8.21
CA ILE A 206 -9.10 10.70 -9.32
C ILE A 206 -9.11 9.20 -9.58
N MET A 207 -9.43 8.40 -8.56
CA MET A 207 -9.60 6.93 -8.61
C MET A 207 -8.33 6.11 -8.88
N ASN A 208 -7.14 6.70 -8.90
CA ASN A 208 -5.88 5.94 -8.98
C ASN A 208 -5.77 4.91 -7.86
N CYS A 209 -6.28 5.22 -6.68
CA CYS A 209 -6.27 4.34 -5.51
C CYS A 209 -6.98 3.00 -5.76
N VAL A 210 -8.13 3.03 -6.42
CA VAL A 210 -8.88 1.83 -6.80
C VAL A 210 -8.12 1.02 -7.85
N ALA A 211 -7.57 1.72 -8.88
CA ALA A 211 -6.86 1.08 -9.97
C ALA A 211 -5.61 0.29 -9.54
N VAL A 212 -4.95 0.70 -8.43
CA VAL A 212 -3.71 0.07 -7.96
C VAL A 212 -3.91 -0.81 -6.71
N CYS A 213 -5.13 -0.90 -6.19
CA CYS A 213 -5.37 -1.70 -4.98
C CYS A 213 -5.20 -3.20 -5.28
N PRO A 214 -4.24 -3.89 -4.62
CA PRO A 214 -4.01 -5.31 -4.87
C PRO A 214 -5.11 -6.22 -4.29
N LYS A 215 -6.02 -5.64 -3.49
CA LYS A 215 -7.18 -6.34 -2.91
C LYS A 215 -8.49 -5.98 -3.63
N GLY A 216 -8.47 -5.09 -4.63
CA GLY A 216 -9.66 -4.68 -5.38
C GLY A 216 -10.67 -3.84 -4.58
N LEU A 217 -10.20 -3.09 -3.59
CA LEU A 217 -11.03 -2.28 -2.68
C LEU A 217 -11.36 -0.91 -3.26
#